data_77d807acfec0b7ff325bf51f5f63aef7
#
_entry.id   77d807acfec0b7ff325bf51f5f63aef7
#
_cell.length_a   1.000
_cell.length_b   1.000
_cell.length_c   1.000
_cell.angle_alpha   90.00
_cell.angle_beta   90.00
_cell.angle_gamma   90.00
#
_symmetry.space_group_name_H-M   'P 1'
#
loop_
_entity.id
_entity.type
_entity.pdbx_description
1 polymer ?
#
loop_
_entity_poly.entity_id
_entity_poly.type
_entity_poly.pdbx_seq_one_letter_code
_entity_poly.pdbx_strand_id
1 'polypeptide(L)'
;MCILFTKLISLSNKNTKSEDFYLRFEEQLKESQSWPGSYLFKFILKNEAGELEILKSILENHKGNLSQKSSTNNKFISVTFKYLASSPSDVIKIYKEASVIDDIISL
;
A
#
# COMPACT_ATOMS: atom_id res chain seq x y z
N MET A 1 9.12 -3.61 12.13
CA MET A 1 8.47 -4.23 11.02
C MET A 1 7.06 -4.65 11.34
N CYS A 2 6.17 -4.35 10.48
CA CYS A 2 4.80 -4.68 10.73
C CYS A 2 4.45 -6.01 10.12
N ILE A 3 4.43 -7.03 10.94
CA ILE A 3 4.09 -8.34 10.48
C ILE A 3 2.68 -8.72 10.76
N LEU A 4 1.89 -7.77 11.26
CA LEU A 4 0.53 -8.07 11.61
C LEU A 4 -0.33 -8.31 10.40
N PHE A 5 0.12 -7.82 9.26
CA PHE A 5 -0.68 -7.89 8.05
C PHE A 5 -0.07 -8.83 7.08
N THR A 6 -0.16 -10.11 7.41
CA THR A 6 0.24 -11.14 6.50
C THR A 6 -0.87 -11.46 5.51
N LYS A 7 -2.06 -10.95 5.75
CA LYS A 7 -3.19 -11.19 4.86
C LYS A 7 -3.10 -10.34 3.62
N LEU A 8 -3.56 -10.87 2.52
CA LEU A 8 -3.75 -10.10 1.31
C LEU A 8 -4.97 -9.21 1.48
N ILE A 9 -4.82 -7.95 1.12
CA ILE A 9 -5.87 -6.98 1.25
C ILE A 9 -6.16 -6.39 -0.12
N SER A 10 -7.39 -6.52 -0.58
CA SER A 10 -7.80 -5.87 -1.81
C SER A 10 -8.17 -4.43 -1.48
N LEU A 11 -7.42 -3.49 -2.05
CA LEU A 11 -7.64 -2.08 -1.79
C LEU A 11 -8.67 -1.47 -2.71
N SER A 12 -9.06 -2.17 -3.77
CA SER A 12 -10.01 -1.64 -4.73
C SER A 12 -11.46 -1.73 -4.27
N ASN A 13 -11.70 -2.29 -3.10
CA ASN A 13 -13.04 -2.40 -2.55
C ASN A 13 -13.56 -1.04 -2.14
N LYS A 14 -14.64 -0.60 -2.76
CA LYS A 14 -15.17 0.74 -2.55
C LYS A 14 -16.45 0.78 -1.73
N ASN A 15 -16.78 -0.29 -1.03
CA ASN A 15 -17.98 -0.26 -0.21
C ASN A 15 -17.73 0.50 1.09
N THR A 16 -18.80 0.77 1.82
CA THR A 16 -18.74 1.60 3.02
C THR A 16 -17.93 0.97 4.15
N LYS A 17 -17.73 -0.33 4.10
CA LYS A 17 -16.95 -1.02 5.13
C LYS A 17 -15.47 -0.68 5.07
N SER A 18 -15.01 -0.09 3.97
CA SER A 18 -13.62 0.33 3.85
C SER A 18 -13.22 1.34 4.92
N GLU A 19 -14.14 2.25 5.28
CA GLU A 19 -13.82 3.27 6.27
C GLU A 19 -13.56 2.64 7.63
N ASP A 20 -14.40 1.70 8.04
CA ASP A 20 -14.21 0.97 9.29
C ASP A 20 -12.89 0.20 9.27
N PHE A 21 -12.61 -0.44 8.14
CA PHE A 21 -11.36 -1.19 7.99
C PHE A 21 -10.16 -0.27 8.21
N TYR A 22 -10.16 0.90 7.61
CA TYR A 22 -9.03 1.82 7.72
C TYR A 22 -8.89 2.35 9.14
N LEU A 23 -9.98 2.58 9.85
CA LEU A 23 -9.89 3.02 11.23
C LEU A 23 -9.24 1.97 12.12
N ARG A 24 -9.62 0.71 11.94
CA ARG A 24 -9.02 -0.38 12.71
C ARG A 24 -7.56 -0.58 12.36
N PHE A 25 -7.25 -0.45 11.08
CA PHE A 25 -5.88 -0.57 10.61
C PHE A 25 -5.01 0.51 11.23
N GLU A 26 -5.51 1.73 11.26
CA GLU A 26 -4.78 2.83 11.87
C GLU A 26 -4.51 2.58 13.35
N GLU A 27 -5.48 2.05 14.07
CA GLU A 27 -5.30 1.70 15.48
C GLU A 27 -4.19 0.66 15.65
N GLN A 28 -4.18 -0.34 14.81
CA GLN A 28 -3.16 -1.38 14.87
C GLN A 28 -1.78 -0.82 14.53
N LEU A 29 -1.70 0.11 13.60
CA LEU A 29 -0.44 0.73 13.25
C LEU A 29 0.12 1.54 14.41
N LYS A 30 -0.73 2.22 15.16
CA LYS A 30 -0.29 2.99 16.32
C LYS A 30 0.47 2.12 17.30
N GLU A 31 0.05 0.87 17.45
CA GLU A 31 0.61 -0.03 18.43
C GLU A 31 1.76 -0.87 17.88
N SER A 32 1.94 -0.89 16.56
CA SER A 32 2.90 -1.80 15.94
C SER A 32 4.34 -1.31 16.01
N GLN A 33 4.53 -0.01 16.14
CA GLN A 33 5.87 0.57 16.19
C GLN A 33 5.79 2.00 16.69
N SER A 34 6.96 2.59 16.92
CA SER A 34 7.04 4.01 17.29
C SER A 34 6.90 4.88 16.05
N TRP A 35 6.26 6.02 16.23
CA TRP A 35 6.08 7.00 15.16
C TRP A 35 6.74 8.31 15.54
N PRO A 36 7.39 9.03 14.62
CA PRO A 36 7.52 8.67 13.18
C PRO A 36 8.41 7.46 13.00
N GLY A 37 8.23 6.78 11.88
CA GLY A 37 9.01 5.60 11.61
C GLY A 37 8.85 5.11 10.18
N SER A 38 9.68 4.16 9.79
CA SER A 38 9.62 3.59 8.45
C SER A 38 8.46 2.62 8.33
N TYR A 39 7.82 2.65 7.19
CA TYR A 39 6.79 1.68 6.86
C TYR A 39 7.05 1.15 5.45
N LEU A 40 6.93 -0.16 5.29
CA LEU A 40 7.18 -0.80 4.01
C LEU A 40 5.86 -1.19 3.39
N PHE A 41 5.53 -0.54 2.28
CA PHE A 41 4.38 -0.91 1.48
C PHE A 41 4.78 -1.98 0.49
N LYS A 42 3.90 -2.94 0.27
CA LYS A 42 4.12 -3.95 -0.74
C LYS A 42 2.82 -4.17 -1.48
N PHE A 43 2.80 -3.75 -2.74
CA PHE A 43 1.61 -3.84 -3.57
C PHE A 43 1.85 -4.83 -4.69
N ILE A 44 0.80 -5.56 -5.04
CA ILE A 44 0.82 -6.44 -6.19
C ILE A 44 -0.28 -5.99 -7.13
N LEU A 45 0.07 -5.82 -8.38
CA LEU A 45 -0.91 -5.43 -9.39
C LEU A 45 -0.65 -6.23 -10.67
N LYS A 46 -1.67 -6.25 -11.53
CA LYS A 46 -1.53 -6.93 -12.79
C LYS A 46 -0.60 -6.14 -13.70
N ASN A 47 0.17 -6.87 -14.49
CA ASN A 47 1.07 -6.23 -15.45
C ASN A 47 0.27 -5.85 -16.68
N GLU A 48 -0.63 -4.88 -16.52
CA GLU A 48 -1.46 -4.37 -17.59
C GLU A 48 -1.16 -2.91 -17.81
N ALA A 49 -1.49 -2.42 -18.99
CA ALA A 49 -1.13 -1.07 -19.39
C ALA A 49 -1.71 -0.04 -18.43
N GLY A 50 -0.87 0.83 -17.94
CA GLY A 50 -1.28 2.01 -17.19
C GLY A 50 -1.33 1.87 -15.68
N GLU A 51 -1.51 0.67 -15.16
CA GLU A 51 -1.70 0.52 -13.71
C GLU A 51 -0.42 0.85 -12.94
N LEU A 52 0.71 0.37 -13.42
CA LEU A 52 1.98 0.64 -12.75
C LEU A 52 2.28 2.13 -12.75
N GLU A 53 2.04 2.81 -13.87
CA GLU A 53 2.28 4.24 -13.96
C GLU A 53 1.40 5.02 -13.02
N ILE A 54 0.15 4.60 -12.85
CA ILE A 54 -0.74 5.25 -11.90
C ILE A 54 -0.20 5.10 -10.48
N LEU A 55 0.21 3.89 -10.12
CA LEU A 55 0.74 3.67 -8.78
C LEU A 55 2.02 4.44 -8.55
N LYS A 56 2.94 4.45 -9.53
CA LYS A 56 4.16 5.22 -9.41
C LYS A 56 3.88 6.70 -9.23
N SER A 57 2.92 7.22 -9.97
CA SER A 57 2.54 8.62 -9.87
C SER A 57 2.03 8.97 -8.47
N ILE A 58 1.25 8.07 -7.90
CA ILE A 58 0.75 8.26 -6.53
C ILE A 58 1.90 8.26 -5.54
N LEU A 59 2.78 7.26 -5.63
CA LEU A 59 3.85 7.09 -4.66
C LEU A 59 4.92 8.17 -4.77
N GLU A 60 5.13 8.71 -5.97
CA GLU A 60 6.12 9.76 -6.17
C GLU A 60 5.75 11.06 -5.49
N ASN A 61 4.50 11.22 -5.11
CA ASN A 61 4.09 12.39 -4.33
C ASN A 61 4.55 12.31 -2.88
N HIS A 62 5.12 11.19 -2.48
CA HIS A 62 5.58 10.96 -1.12
C HIS A 62 7.06 10.66 -1.12
N LYS A 63 7.74 10.99 -0.03
CA LYS A 63 9.18 10.76 0.06
C LYS A 63 9.45 9.32 0.47
N GLY A 64 10.11 8.60 -0.40
CA GLY A 64 10.44 7.22 -0.12
C GLY A 64 11.19 6.58 -1.27
N ASN A 65 11.50 5.31 -1.12
CA ASN A 65 12.23 4.55 -2.12
C ASN A 65 11.32 3.50 -2.72
N LEU A 66 11.19 3.55 -4.04
CA LEU A 66 10.31 2.65 -4.76
C LEU A 66 11.14 1.63 -5.54
N SER A 67 10.77 0.38 -5.49
CA SER A 67 11.36 -0.67 -6.32
C SER A 67 10.25 -1.56 -6.84
N GLN A 68 10.52 -2.27 -7.91
CA GLN A 68 9.52 -3.13 -8.53
C GLN A 68 10.16 -4.40 -9.04
N LYS A 69 9.35 -5.43 -9.14
CA LYS A 69 9.80 -6.72 -9.64
C LYS A 69 8.65 -7.41 -10.35
N SER A 70 8.90 -7.91 -11.56
CA SER A 70 7.90 -8.67 -12.29
C SER A 70 7.90 -10.12 -11.84
N SER A 71 6.74 -10.76 -11.90
CA SER A 71 6.65 -12.18 -11.64
C SER A 71 7.33 -12.96 -12.77
N THR A 72 7.57 -14.24 -12.53
CA THR A 72 8.29 -15.09 -13.47
C THR A 72 7.65 -15.10 -14.86
N ASN A 73 6.33 -15.06 -14.92
CA ASN A 73 5.61 -15.09 -16.19
C ASN A 73 5.15 -13.69 -16.62
N ASN A 74 5.62 -12.66 -15.96
CA ASN A 74 5.29 -11.27 -16.27
C ASN A 74 3.81 -10.93 -16.19
N LYS A 75 3.03 -11.72 -15.46
CA LYS A 75 1.59 -11.43 -15.29
C LYS A 75 1.34 -10.42 -14.18
N PHE A 76 2.22 -10.36 -13.21
CA PHE A 76 2.07 -9.48 -12.05
C PHE A 76 3.33 -8.70 -11.81
N ILE A 77 3.16 -7.54 -11.18
CA ILE A 77 4.28 -6.71 -10.77
C ILE A 77 4.12 -6.47 -9.28
N SER A 78 5.18 -6.71 -8.52
CA SER A 78 5.19 -6.33 -7.12
C SER A 78 5.96 -5.03 -6.98
N VAL A 79 5.39 -4.10 -6.23
CA VAL A 79 5.98 -2.78 -6.00
C VAL A 79 6.23 -2.66 -4.52
N THR A 80 7.46 -2.35 -4.17
CA THR A 80 7.86 -2.14 -2.79
C THR A 80 8.17 -0.67 -2.60
N PHE A 81 7.57 -0.05 -1.60
CA PHE A 81 7.78 1.37 -1.33
C PHE A 81 8.13 1.52 0.14
N LYS A 82 9.35 1.95 0.41
CA LYS A 82 9.82 2.21 1.76
C LYS A 82 9.63 3.69 2.06
N TYR A 83 8.80 3.97 3.05
CA TYR A 83 8.32 5.32 3.32
C TYR A 83 8.57 5.69 4.77
N LEU A 84 9.07 6.89 5.02
CA LEU A 84 9.21 7.40 6.37
C LEU A 84 7.94 8.16 6.72
N ALA A 85 7.09 7.54 7.51
CA ALA A 85 5.79 8.09 7.85
C ALA A 85 5.86 8.87 9.15
N SER A 86 5.20 10.01 9.19
CA SER A 86 5.12 10.81 10.42
C SER A 86 4.16 10.19 11.42
N SER A 87 3.14 9.51 10.93
CA SER A 87 2.09 8.95 11.78
C SER A 87 1.39 7.83 11.05
N PRO A 88 0.60 7.01 11.77
CA PRO A 88 -0.22 6.00 11.11
C PRO A 88 -1.17 6.56 10.06
N SER A 89 -1.67 7.77 10.27
CA SER A 89 -2.61 8.34 9.30
C SER A 89 -1.96 8.59 7.95
N ASP A 90 -0.65 8.87 7.92
CA ASP A 90 0.06 9.02 6.65
C ASP A 90 0.07 7.71 5.87
N VAL A 91 0.25 6.60 6.58
CA VAL A 91 0.21 5.27 5.95
C VAL A 91 -1.17 5.01 5.36
N ILE A 92 -2.21 5.29 6.13
CA ILE A 92 -3.59 5.07 5.69
C ILE A 92 -3.89 5.93 4.47
N LYS A 93 -3.40 7.14 4.44
CA LYS A 93 -3.62 8.04 3.30
C LYS A 93 -3.08 7.44 2.01
N ILE A 94 -1.89 6.85 2.07
CA ILE A 94 -1.30 6.23 0.88
C ILE A 94 -2.13 5.03 0.44
N TYR A 95 -2.60 4.21 1.37
CA TYR A 95 -3.46 3.09 1.01
C TYR A 95 -4.74 3.55 0.33
N LYS A 96 -5.34 4.62 0.85
CA LYS A 96 -6.55 5.15 0.23
C LYS A 96 -6.29 5.67 -1.18
N GLU A 97 -5.16 6.34 -1.37
CA GLU A 97 -4.80 6.82 -2.70
C GLU A 97 -4.59 5.67 -3.67
N ALA A 98 -3.93 4.61 -3.21
CA ALA A 98 -3.67 3.46 -4.07
C ALA A 98 -4.94 2.68 -4.40
N SER A 99 -5.98 2.81 -3.59
CA SER A 99 -7.20 2.04 -3.79
C SER A 99 -7.96 2.43 -5.05
N VAL A 100 -7.58 3.51 -5.73
CA VAL A 100 -8.19 3.86 -7.02
C VAL A 100 -7.82 2.87 -8.13
N ILE A 101 -6.79 2.05 -7.92
CA ILE A 101 -6.35 1.09 -8.91
C ILE A 101 -7.15 -0.20 -8.73
N ASP A 102 -7.79 -0.65 -9.80
CA ASP A 102 -8.56 -1.89 -9.77
C ASP A 102 -7.65 -3.07 -9.53
N ASP A 103 -8.13 -4.01 -8.70
CA ASP A 103 -7.44 -5.27 -8.43
C ASP A 103 -6.08 -5.13 -7.77
N ILE A 104 -5.77 -3.96 -7.20
CA ILE A 104 -4.52 -3.83 -6.46
C ILE A 104 -4.64 -4.59 -5.14
N ILE A 105 -3.56 -5.26 -4.78
CA ILE A 105 -3.50 -6.05 -3.55
C ILE A 105 -2.33 -5.54 -2.72
N SER A 106 -2.54 -5.41 -1.43
CA SER A 106 -1.47 -5.06 -0.50
C SER A 106 -1.12 -6.27 0.34
N LEU A 107 0.15 -6.49 0.49
CA LEU A 107 0.65 -7.56 1.36
C LEU A 107 1.00 -7.02 2.73
#